data_c20cf04dfc4aa07e965da0d4e08d7f52
#
_entry.id   c20cf04dfc4aa07e965da0d4e08d7f52
#
_cell.length_a   1.000
_cell.length_b   1.000
_cell.length_c   1.000
_cell.angle_alpha   90.00
_cell.angle_beta   90.00
_cell.angle_gamma   90.00
#
_symmetry.space_group_name_H-M   'P 1'
#
loop_
_entity.id
_entity.type
_entity.pdbx_description
1 polymer ?
#
loop_
_entity_poly.entity_id
_entity_poly.type
_entity_poly.pdbx_seq_one_letter_code
_entity_poly.pdbx_strand_id
1 'polypeptide(L)'
;FWGRRLSRRRFRARVSRWKYLMVCTAVSASVCLIGCVGWHAFLEGELFPAAVKAQASAVDEAQAQTIASNISEVLKLQPAVWQDLTTAQRIDTMQTICNIEVYYLGLPCAVTVSGANLPENTLGSYDDSSRAISISIEHLENDPVEEVLDTLLHEIYHCYEHRLAEVYTSADPELQRLRLFRDAADYAGEVAQPVDPEEDYSAYAAQAMETDSRIYAATGAQEYYDRIAAYMAQN
;
A
#
# COMPACT_ATOMS: atom_id res chain seq x y z
N PHE A 1 37.37 -39.34 -53.09
CA PHE A 1 36.02 -38.74 -53.31
C PHE A 1 35.21 -38.60 -52.04
N TRP A 2 35.45 -39.26 -50.94
CA TRP A 2 34.70 -39.24 -49.68
C TRP A 2 35.02 -38.03 -48.79
N GLY A 3 36.23 -37.56 -48.76
CA GLY A 3 36.65 -36.44 -47.89
C GLY A 3 36.00 -35.12 -48.21
N ARG A 4 35.64 -34.83 -49.48
CA ARG A 4 35.00 -33.54 -49.87
C ARG A 4 33.54 -33.47 -49.50
N ARG A 5 32.80 -34.57 -49.34
CA ARG A 5 31.38 -34.57 -48.92
C ARG A 5 31.23 -34.33 -47.43
N LEU A 6 32.13 -34.81 -46.61
CA LEU A 6 32.12 -34.57 -45.15
C LEU A 6 32.46 -33.11 -44.79
N SER A 7 33.39 -32.49 -45.55
CA SER A 7 33.76 -31.09 -45.37
C SER A 7 32.57 -30.14 -45.67
N ARG A 8 31.82 -30.39 -46.76
CA ARG A 8 30.63 -29.58 -47.11
C ARG A 8 29.48 -29.73 -46.13
N ARG A 9 29.27 -30.93 -45.52
CA ARG A 9 28.25 -31.12 -44.47
C ARG A 9 28.62 -30.38 -43.17
N ARG A 10 29.90 -30.45 -42.76
CA ARG A 10 30.40 -29.70 -41.58
C ARG A 10 30.34 -28.18 -41.80
N PHE A 11 30.64 -27.71 -43.00
CA PHE A 11 30.54 -26.29 -43.33
C PHE A 11 29.07 -25.80 -43.31
N ARG A 12 28.14 -26.55 -43.92
CA ARG A 12 26.71 -26.22 -43.88
C ARG A 12 26.13 -26.25 -42.46
N ALA A 13 26.53 -27.18 -41.63
CA ALA A 13 26.11 -27.25 -40.22
C ALA A 13 26.67 -26.07 -39.41
N ARG A 14 27.89 -25.61 -39.70
CA ARG A 14 28.52 -24.45 -39.06
C ARG A 14 27.82 -23.15 -39.46
N VAL A 15 27.51 -22.96 -40.73
CA VAL A 15 26.77 -21.80 -41.24
C VAL A 15 25.34 -21.76 -40.69
N SER A 16 24.70 -22.92 -40.55
CA SER A 16 23.37 -23.01 -39.93
C SER A 16 23.40 -22.60 -38.45
N ARG A 17 24.41 -23.07 -37.69
CA ARG A 17 24.59 -22.66 -36.28
C ARG A 17 24.86 -21.17 -36.13
N TRP A 18 25.66 -20.58 -37.01
CA TRP A 18 25.91 -19.13 -37.02
C TRP A 18 24.64 -18.32 -37.34
N LYS A 19 23.85 -18.76 -38.31
CA LYS A 19 22.55 -18.11 -38.60
C LYS A 19 21.60 -18.21 -37.43
N TYR A 20 21.56 -19.33 -36.72
CA TYR A 20 20.75 -19.52 -35.53
C TYR A 20 21.20 -18.62 -34.39
N LEU A 21 22.49 -18.51 -34.15
CA LEU A 21 23.08 -17.61 -33.16
C LEU A 21 22.73 -16.13 -33.46
N MET A 22 22.86 -15.72 -34.74
CA MET A 22 22.54 -14.36 -35.17
C MET A 22 21.04 -14.04 -35.02
N VAL A 23 20.17 -14.99 -35.29
CA VAL A 23 18.71 -14.78 -35.06
C VAL A 23 18.41 -14.72 -33.58
N CYS A 24 18.98 -15.60 -32.76
CA CYS A 24 18.78 -15.57 -31.30
C CYS A 24 19.28 -14.26 -30.68
N THR A 25 20.47 -13.78 -31.09
CA THR A 25 20.99 -12.48 -30.60
C THR A 25 20.14 -11.31 -31.07
N ALA A 26 19.65 -11.31 -32.30
CA ALA A 26 18.76 -10.24 -32.80
C ALA A 26 17.43 -10.23 -32.07
N VAL A 27 16.82 -11.40 -31.83
CA VAL A 27 15.57 -11.52 -31.06
C VAL A 27 15.78 -11.07 -29.61
N SER A 28 16.86 -11.52 -28.96
CA SER A 28 17.17 -11.10 -27.58
C SER A 28 17.42 -9.60 -27.48
N ALA A 29 18.15 -9.01 -28.42
CA ALA A 29 18.37 -7.56 -28.46
C ALA A 29 17.06 -6.79 -28.68
N SER A 30 16.17 -7.30 -29.55
CA SER A 30 14.87 -6.68 -29.80
C SER A 30 13.97 -6.74 -28.57
N VAL A 31 13.94 -7.86 -27.85
CA VAL A 31 13.17 -8.01 -26.61
C VAL A 31 13.71 -7.07 -25.52
N CYS A 32 15.04 -6.96 -25.38
CA CYS A 32 15.65 -6.01 -24.44
C CYS A 32 15.33 -4.55 -24.80
N LEU A 33 15.41 -4.20 -26.09
CA LEU A 33 15.08 -2.86 -26.56
C LEU A 33 13.60 -2.50 -26.30
N ILE A 34 12.68 -3.42 -26.60
CA ILE A 34 11.25 -3.23 -26.33
C ILE A 34 11.01 -3.11 -24.81
N GLY A 35 11.69 -3.93 -24.02
CA GLY A 35 11.62 -3.85 -22.55
C GLY A 35 12.16 -2.52 -22.02
N CYS A 36 13.29 -2.05 -22.52
CA CYS A 36 13.87 -0.76 -22.12
C CYS A 36 13.00 0.43 -22.55
N VAL A 37 12.47 0.42 -23.78
CA VAL A 37 11.58 1.49 -24.27
C VAL A 37 10.27 1.49 -23.50
N GLY A 38 9.68 0.31 -23.26
CA GLY A 38 8.46 0.18 -22.44
C GLY A 38 8.67 0.64 -21.00
N TRP A 39 9.81 0.28 -20.41
CA TRP A 39 10.19 0.73 -19.07
C TRP A 39 10.43 2.24 -19.00
N HIS A 40 11.11 2.80 -19.99
CA HIS A 40 11.35 4.25 -20.07
C HIS A 40 10.04 5.03 -20.24
N ALA A 41 9.16 4.58 -21.16
CA ALA A 41 7.83 5.15 -21.35
C ALA A 41 6.95 5.01 -20.09
N PHE A 42 7.09 3.92 -19.35
CA PHE A 42 6.42 3.73 -18.06
C PHE A 42 6.93 4.72 -17.01
N LEU A 43 8.25 4.86 -16.86
CA LEU A 43 8.86 5.80 -15.91
C LEU A 43 8.58 7.25 -16.26
N GLU A 44 8.54 7.61 -17.56
CA GLU A 44 8.19 8.94 -18.01
C GLU A 44 6.66 9.17 -18.09
N GLY A 45 5.87 8.14 -17.76
CA GLY A 45 4.41 8.21 -17.77
C GLY A 45 3.80 8.39 -19.15
N GLU A 46 4.55 8.12 -20.24
CA GLU A 46 4.04 8.23 -21.61
C GLU A 46 2.97 7.19 -21.95
N LEU A 47 2.91 6.09 -21.20
CA LEU A 47 1.86 5.07 -21.32
C LEU A 47 0.54 5.47 -20.68
N PHE A 48 0.50 6.58 -19.94
CA PHE A 48 -0.69 7.05 -19.26
C PHE A 48 -1.26 8.30 -19.95
N PRO A 49 -2.59 8.47 -19.97
CA PRO A 49 -3.22 9.68 -20.47
C PRO A 49 -2.70 10.94 -19.78
N ALA A 50 -2.67 12.07 -20.51
CA ALA A 50 -2.17 13.34 -19.98
C ALA A 50 -2.86 13.79 -18.67
N ALA A 51 -4.14 13.40 -18.48
CA ALA A 51 -4.86 13.65 -17.24
C ALA A 51 -4.28 12.91 -16.04
N VAL A 52 -3.78 11.67 -16.23
CA VAL A 52 -3.10 10.91 -15.17
C VAL A 52 -1.71 11.48 -14.89
N LYS A 53 -1.00 11.93 -15.93
CA LYS A 53 0.27 12.67 -15.77
C LYS A 53 0.08 13.96 -14.97
N ALA A 54 -0.97 14.72 -15.27
CA ALA A 54 -1.27 15.96 -14.56
C ALA A 54 -1.61 15.72 -13.08
N GLN A 55 -2.30 14.62 -12.76
CA GLN A 55 -2.53 14.21 -11.37
C GLN A 55 -1.27 13.72 -10.66
N ALA A 56 -0.43 12.93 -11.33
CA ALA A 56 0.82 12.43 -10.75
C ALA A 56 1.87 13.55 -10.58
N SER A 57 1.90 14.55 -11.48
CA SER A 57 2.79 15.71 -11.35
C SER A 57 2.27 16.79 -10.41
N ALA A 58 1.00 16.74 -10.02
CA ALA A 58 0.40 17.65 -9.04
C ALA A 58 0.58 17.19 -7.59
N VAL A 59 1.14 16.00 -7.37
CA VAL A 59 1.71 15.65 -6.06
C VAL A 59 3.05 16.36 -5.99
N ASP A 60 2.99 17.65 -5.67
CA ASP A 60 4.15 18.48 -5.37
C ASP A 60 4.96 17.79 -4.26
N GLU A 61 6.26 17.58 -4.45
CA GLU A 61 7.13 17.01 -3.40
C GLU A 61 7.03 17.81 -2.09
N ALA A 62 6.66 19.09 -2.17
CA ALA A 62 6.37 19.94 -1.01
C ALA A 62 5.10 19.53 -0.25
N GLN A 63 4.20 18.71 -0.83
CA GLN A 63 2.99 18.17 -0.20
C GLN A 63 3.10 16.67 0.08
N ALA A 64 4.25 16.05 -0.20
CA ALA A 64 4.46 14.63 0.09
C ALA A 64 4.38 14.38 1.59
N GLN A 65 3.34 13.68 2.03
CA GLN A 65 3.16 13.27 3.41
C GLN A 65 3.98 12.00 3.66
N THR A 66 5.27 12.15 3.92
CA THR A 66 6.17 11.03 4.20
C THR A 66 6.62 11.05 5.65
N ILE A 67 7.09 9.91 6.15
CA ILE A 67 7.72 9.83 7.48
C ILE A 67 8.89 10.84 7.58
N ALA A 68 9.70 10.95 6.54
CA ALA A 68 10.85 11.86 6.54
C ALA A 68 10.45 13.35 6.60
N SER A 69 9.40 13.74 5.87
CA SER A 69 8.90 15.12 5.89
C SER A 69 8.19 15.51 7.19
N ASN A 70 7.68 14.50 7.94
CA ASN A 70 6.95 14.68 9.19
C ASN A 70 7.71 14.10 10.41
N ILE A 71 9.02 13.96 10.32
CA ILE A 71 9.81 13.25 11.34
C ILE A 71 9.62 13.82 12.76
N SER A 72 9.42 15.13 12.90
CA SER A 72 9.18 15.75 14.20
C SER A 72 7.89 15.27 14.87
N GLU A 73 6.85 15.02 14.09
CA GLU A 73 5.60 14.45 14.60
C GLU A 73 5.75 12.94 14.87
N VAL A 74 6.42 12.23 13.95
CA VAL A 74 6.70 10.78 14.11
C VAL A 74 7.52 10.50 15.37
N LEU A 75 8.46 11.38 15.73
CA LEU A 75 9.24 11.24 16.97
C LEU A 75 8.40 11.37 18.25
N LYS A 76 7.20 11.92 18.18
CA LYS A 76 6.26 11.95 19.31
C LYS A 76 5.69 10.59 19.68
N LEU A 77 5.82 9.59 18.80
CA LEU A 77 5.46 8.19 19.08
C LEU A 77 6.41 7.52 20.05
N GLN A 78 7.51 8.16 20.49
CA GLN A 78 8.35 7.61 21.56
C GLN A 78 7.58 7.64 22.88
N PRO A 79 7.52 6.53 23.66
CA PRO A 79 6.74 6.46 24.90
C PRO A 79 7.04 7.59 25.89
N ALA A 80 8.32 7.97 26.02
CA ALA A 80 8.73 9.06 26.90
C ALA A 80 8.26 10.43 26.46
N VAL A 81 8.02 10.64 25.17
CA VAL A 81 7.46 11.89 24.62
C VAL A 81 5.94 11.85 24.69
N TRP A 82 5.34 10.73 24.30
CA TRP A 82 3.91 10.54 24.24
C TRP A 82 3.20 10.78 25.58
N GLN A 83 3.77 10.29 26.66
CA GLN A 83 3.20 10.45 28.02
C GLN A 83 3.00 11.93 28.43
N ASP A 84 3.84 12.83 27.90
CA ASP A 84 3.80 14.26 28.23
C ASP A 84 2.86 15.05 27.31
N LEU A 85 2.28 14.42 26.27
CA LEU A 85 1.35 15.05 25.35
C LEU A 85 -0.06 15.15 25.94
N THR A 86 -0.71 16.29 25.68
CA THR A 86 -2.16 16.42 25.91
C THR A 86 -2.95 15.57 24.92
N THR A 87 -4.19 15.21 25.25
CA THR A 87 -5.12 14.48 24.36
C THR A 87 -5.22 15.14 22.98
N ALA A 88 -5.31 16.47 22.92
CA ALA A 88 -5.35 17.20 21.66
C ALA A 88 -4.06 17.00 20.83
N GLN A 89 -2.89 17.07 21.48
CA GLN A 89 -1.62 16.84 20.79
C GLN A 89 -1.47 15.38 20.32
N ARG A 90 -1.99 14.41 21.07
CA ARG A 90 -2.04 13.00 20.65
C ARG A 90 -2.91 12.83 19.40
N ILE A 91 -4.09 13.46 19.37
CA ILE A 91 -4.96 13.46 18.20
C ILE A 91 -4.27 14.12 16.99
N ASP A 92 -3.61 15.27 17.16
CA ASP A 92 -2.87 15.96 16.10
C ASP A 92 -1.73 15.08 15.54
N THR A 93 -1.03 14.35 16.42
CA THR A 93 0.00 13.38 16.01
C THR A 93 -0.64 12.23 15.22
N MET A 94 -1.72 11.63 15.70
CA MET A 94 -2.44 10.56 14.99
C MET A 94 -2.99 11.05 13.64
N GLN A 95 -3.47 12.29 13.54
CA GLN A 95 -3.88 12.88 12.27
C GLN A 95 -2.69 12.99 11.29
N THR A 96 -1.53 13.36 11.78
CA THR A 96 -0.32 13.42 10.93
C THR A 96 0.09 12.03 10.44
N ILE A 97 0.07 11.01 11.30
CA ILE A 97 0.32 9.63 10.91
C ILE A 97 -0.73 9.15 9.89
N CYS A 98 -2.01 9.44 10.12
CA CYS A 98 -3.08 9.15 9.17
C CYS A 98 -2.81 9.77 7.78
N ASN A 99 -2.36 11.02 7.71
CA ASN A 99 -2.03 11.67 6.45
C ASN A 99 -0.84 11.00 5.74
N ILE A 100 0.15 10.51 6.49
CA ILE A 100 1.28 9.72 5.96
C ILE A 100 0.75 8.41 5.36
N GLU A 101 -0.12 7.70 6.05
CA GLU A 101 -0.69 6.44 5.57
C GLU A 101 -1.61 6.64 4.35
N VAL A 102 -2.44 7.69 4.35
CA VAL A 102 -3.24 8.09 3.18
C VAL A 102 -2.35 8.26 1.94
N TYR A 103 -1.19 8.88 2.11
CA TYR A 103 -0.23 9.07 1.04
C TYR A 103 0.40 7.74 0.59
N TYR A 104 0.84 6.88 1.52
CA TYR A 104 1.46 5.58 1.20
C TYR A 104 0.49 4.57 0.60
N LEU A 105 -0.74 4.55 1.08
CA LEU A 105 -1.81 3.69 0.53
C LEU A 105 -2.36 4.23 -0.80
N GLY A 106 -1.96 5.44 -1.22
CA GLY A 106 -2.43 6.05 -2.46
C GLY A 106 -3.92 6.39 -2.44
N LEU A 107 -4.48 6.68 -1.27
CA LEU A 107 -5.89 7.04 -1.12
C LEU A 107 -6.17 8.42 -1.74
N PRO A 108 -7.21 8.55 -2.57
CA PRO A 108 -7.53 9.81 -3.26
C PRO A 108 -8.34 10.79 -2.39
N CYS A 109 -8.48 10.52 -1.10
CA CYS A 109 -9.33 11.28 -0.19
C CYS A 109 -8.59 11.59 1.11
N ALA A 110 -8.96 12.70 1.75
CA ALA A 110 -8.54 12.98 3.11
C ALA A 110 -9.37 12.14 4.09
N VAL A 111 -8.70 11.68 5.15
CA VAL A 111 -9.32 10.98 6.29
C VAL A 111 -9.09 11.82 7.55
N THR A 112 -10.12 12.03 8.34
CA THR A 112 -10.04 12.83 9.58
C THR A 112 -9.94 11.92 10.80
N VAL A 113 -9.09 12.28 11.75
CA VAL A 113 -8.94 11.57 13.03
C VAL A 113 -9.50 12.44 14.16
N SER A 114 -10.26 11.82 15.03
CA SER A 114 -10.81 12.48 16.22
C SER A 114 -10.80 11.56 17.43
N GLY A 115 -10.79 12.14 18.62
CA GLY A 115 -11.05 11.40 19.86
C GLY A 115 -12.55 11.38 20.15
N ALA A 116 -13.08 10.22 20.54
CA ALA A 116 -14.50 10.05 20.89
C ALA A 116 -14.68 9.15 22.13
N ASN A 117 -15.83 9.29 22.79
CA ASN A 117 -16.25 8.30 23.78
C ASN A 117 -16.90 7.14 23.03
N LEU A 118 -16.15 6.06 22.83
CA LEU A 118 -16.62 4.87 22.14
C LEU A 118 -17.25 3.88 23.15
N PRO A 119 -18.04 2.89 22.66
CA PRO A 119 -18.53 1.79 23.48
C PRO A 119 -17.40 1.05 24.21
N GLU A 120 -17.74 0.39 25.30
CA GLU A 120 -16.79 -0.44 26.06
C GLU A 120 -16.14 -1.49 25.12
N ASN A 121 -14.83 -1.65 25.22
CA ASN A 121 -14.00 -2.52 24.38
C ASN A 121 -13.85 -2.10 22.91
N THR A 122 -14.31 -0.91 22.52
CA THR A 122 -14.06 -0.35 21.19
C THR A 122 -12.91 0.67 21.28
N LEU A 123 -11.76 0.35 20.72
CA LEU A 123 -10.56 1.20 20.78
C LEU A 123 -10.56 2.24 19.65
N GLY A 124 -11.04 1.86 18.47
CA GLY A 124 -11.18 2.71 17.29
C GLY A 124 -12.40 2.34 16.47
N SER A 125 -12.74 3.17 15.50
CA SER A 125 -13.73 2.87 14.46
C SER A 125 -13.50 3.75 13.24
N TYR A 126 -13.67 3.17 12.05
CA TYR A 126 -13.71 3.89 10.78
C TYR A 126 -15.16 4.01 10.27
N ASP A 127 -15.54 5.20 9.85
CA ASP A 127 -16.82 5.47 9.16
C ASP A 127 -16.56 5.86 7.71
N ASP A 128 -16.90 4.98 6.79
CA ASP A 128 -16.68 5.18 5.35
C ASP A 128 -17.51 6.33 4.78
N SER A 129 -18.70 6.57 5.33
CA SER A 129 -19.59 7.64 4.84
C SER A 129 -19.04 9.04 5.08
N SER A 130 -18.39 9.27 6.20
CA SER A 130 -17.74 10.53 6.58
C SER A 130 -16.24 10.53 6.34
N ARG A 131 -15.64 9.37 6.07
CA ARG A 131 -14.19 9.14 5.99
C ARG A 131 -13.48 9.64 7.24
N ALA A 132 -13.99 9.22 8.37
CA ALA A 132 -13.51 9.62 9.67
C ALA A 132 -13.12 8.41 10.51
N ILE A 133 -11.99 8.56 11.21
CA ILE A 133 -11.54 7.61 12.23
C ILE A 133 -11.82 8.24 13.59
N SER A 134 -12.49 7.51 14.47
CA SER A 134 -12.65 7.85 15.87
C SER A 134 -11.77 6.93 16.70
N ILE A 135 -10.94 7.48 17.58
CA ILE A 135 -10.15 6.73 18.56
C ILE A 135 -10.74 7.01 19.94
N SER A 136 -10.87 5.98 20.77
CA SER A 136 -11.35 6.12 22.14
C SER A 136 -10.46 7.09 22.91
N ILE A 137 -11.06 8.08 23.57
CA ILE A 137 -10.33 9.03 24.43
C ILE A 137 -9.65 8.27 25.57
N GLU A 138 -10.30 7.28 26.16
CA GLU A 138 -9.72 6.45 27.22
C GLU A 138 -8.47 5.71 26.70
N HIS A 139 -8.53 5.14 25.51
CA HIS A 139 -7.41 4.50 24.85
C HIS A 139 -6.26 5.49 24.56
N LEU A 140 -6.58 6.66 24.00
CA LEU A 140 -5.60 7.74 23.76
C LEU A 140 -4.87 8.18 25.02
N GLU A 141 -5.54 8.21 26.17
CA GLU A 141 -5.02 8.76 27.43
C GLU A 141 -4.27 7.74 28.27
N ASN A 142 -4.70 6.49 28.28
CA ASN A 142 -4.27 5.52 29.27
C ASN A 142 -3.43 4.36 28.71
N ASP A 143 -3.56 4.06 27.40
CA ASP A 143 -2.87 2.91 26.82
C ASP A 143 -1.50 3.29 26.22
N PRO A 144 -0.60 2.31 26.04
CA PRO A 144 0.68 2.50 25.38
C PRO A 144 0.51 3.08 23.97
N VAL A 145 1.39 3.98 23.57
CA VAL A 145 1.33 4.62 22.24
C VAL A 145 1.42 3.60 21.10
N GLU A 146 2.08 2.48 21.34
CA GLU A 146 2.18 1.36 20.38
C GLU A 146 0.80 0.79 20.06
N GLU A 147 -0.06 0.64 21.05
CA GLU A 147 -1.43 0.13 20.89
C GLU A 147 -2.34 1.17 20.21
N VAL A 148 -2.18 2.46 20.55
CA VAL A 148 -2.89 3.55 19.90
C VAL A 148 -2.52 3.67 18.43
N LEU A 149 -1.24 3.50 18.11
CA LEU A 149 -0.75 3.48 16.73
C LEU A 149 -1.29 2.28 15.97
N ASP A 150 -1.26 1.09 16.56
CA ASP A 150 -1.83 -0.14 15.97
C ASP A 150 -3.31 0.06 15.63
N THR A 151 -4.10 0.60 16.56
CA THR A 151 -5.50 0.93 16.33
C THR A 151 -5.67 1.91 15.16
N LEU A 152 -4.91 2.99 15.09
CA LEU A 152 -4.99 3.94 13.97
C LEU A 152 -4.68 3.26 12.63
N LEU A 153 -3.62 2.45 12.56
CA LEU A 153 -3.20 1.76 11.34
C LEU A 153 -4.23 0.72 10.90
N HIS A 154 -4.90 0.07 11.84
CA HIS A 154 -6.01 -0.82 11.58
C HIS A 154 -7.19 -0.06 10.92
N GLU A 155 -7.61 1.03 11.51
CA GLU A 155 -8.76 1.81 11.02
C GLU A 155 -8.49 2.49 9.67
N ILE A 156 -7.27 2.97 9.41
CA ILE A 156 -6.95 3.56 8.10
C ILE A 156 -6.89 2.50 7.01
N TYR A 157 -6.52 1.26 7.35
CA TYR A 157 -6.53 0.18 6.38
C TYR A 157 -7.95 -0.19 5.95
N HIS A 158 -8.94 -0.12 6.83
CA HIS A 158 -10.35 -0.24 6.45
C HIS A 158 -10.77 0.80 5.40
N CYS A 159 -10.28 2.04 5.49
CA CYS A 159 -10.50 3.02 4.43
C CYS A 159 -9.95 2.55 3.07
N TYR A 160 -8.76 1.94 3.05
CA TYR A 160 -8.17 1.38 1.84
C TYR A 160 -9.01 0.21 1.29
N GLU A 161 -9.46 -0.70 2.14
CA GLU A 161 -10.26 -1.87 1.77
C GLU A 161 -11.63 -1.47 1.18
N HIS A 162 -12.32 -0.54 1.84
CA HIS A 162 -13.57 0.05 1.33
C HIS A 162 -13.37 0.68 -0.04
N ARG A 163 -12.29 1.44 -0.21
CA ARG A 163 -11.97 2.06 -1.48
C ARG A 163 -11.64 1.03 -2.57
N LEU A 164 -10.95 -0.03 -2.22
CA LEU A 164 -10.62 -1.11 -3.14
C LEU A 164 -11.88 -1.88 -3.54
N ALA A 165 -12.80 -2.15 -2.61
CA ALA A 165 -14.10 -2.76 -2.84
C ALA A 165 -14.97 -1.90 -3.79
N GLU A 166 -14.99 -0.58 -3.60
CA GLU A 166 -15.70 0.35 -4.47
C GLU A 166 -15.16 0.33 -5.91
N VAL A 167 -13.82 0.39 -6.05
CA VAL A 167 -13.16 0.34 -7.36
C VAL A 167 -13.43 -1.00 -8.05
N TYR A 168 -13.35 -2.11 -7.32
CA TYR A 168 -13.67 -3.44 -7.83
C TYR A 168 -15.12 -3.53 -8.33
N THR A 169 -16.07 -3.07 -7.52
CA THR A 169 -17.50 -3.15 -7.85
C THR A 169 -17.85 -2.32 -9.08
N SER A 170 -17.15 -1.21 -9.31
CA SER A 170 -17.36 -0.34 -10.49
C SER A 170 -16.51 -0.74 -11.70
N ALA A 171 -15.60 -1.69 -11.59
CA ALA A 171 -14.72 -2.11 -12.67
C ALA A 171 -15.42 -3.04 -13.67
N ASP A 172 -14.97 -2.99 -14.93
CA ASP A 172 -15.39 -3.96 -15.96
C ASP A 172 -15.08 -5.40 -15.53
N PRO A 173 -15.92 -6.40 -15.89
CA PRO A 173 -15.70 -7.81 -15.56
C PRO A 173 -14.33 -8.37 -16.00
N GLU A 174 -13.74 -7.83 -17.07
CA GLU A 174 -12.38 -8.21 -17.49
C GLU A 174 -11.30 -7.66 -16.54
N LEU A 175 -11.50 -6.44 -16.02
CA LEU A 175 -10.59 -5.84 -15.03
C LEU A 175 -10.72 -6.54 -13.67
N GLN A 176 -11.93 -6.92 -13.26
CA GLN A 176 -12.16 -7.66 -12.01
C GLN A 176 -11.41 -8.99 -11.93
N ARG A 177 -11.04 -9.58 -13.08
CA ARG A 177 -10.24 -10.83 -13.15
C ARG A 177 -8.74 -10.61 -12.96
N LEU A 178 -8.29 -9.38 -12.91
CA LEU A 178 -6.88 -9.08 -12.68
C LEU A 178 -6.46 -9.51 -11.28
N ARG A 179 -5.25 -10.05 -11.18
CA ARG A 179 -4.69 -10.47 -9.89
C ARG A 179 -4.67 -9.34 -8.84
N LEU A 180 -4.59 -8.09 -9.29
CA LEU A 180 -4.67 -6.91 -8.45
C LEU A 180 -5.96 -6.85 -7.61
N PHE A 181 -7.07 -7.38 -8.15
CA PHE A 181 -8.38 -7.37 -7.50
C PHE A 181 -8.73 -8.68 -6.79
N ARG A 182 -7.76 -9.56 -6.55
CA ARG A 182 -8.07 -10.85 -5.92
C ARG A 182 -8.70 -10.67 -4.54
N ASP A 183 -8.11 -9.82 -3.72
CA ASP A 183 -8.56 -9.60 -2.34
C ASP A 183 -9.75 -8.60 -2.31
N ALA A 184 -9.83 -7.69 -3.27
CA ALA A 184 -10.93 -6.74 -3.43
C ALA A 184 -12.31 -7.39 -3.64
N ALA A 185 -12.37 -8.59 -4.20
CA ALA A 185 -13.61 -9.34 -4.36
C ALA A 185 -14.17 -9.80 -3.00
N ASP A 186 -13.29 -10.23 -2.10
CA ASP A 186 -13.66 -10.63 -0.74
C ASP A 186 -14.13 -9.42 0.05
N TYR A 187 -13.38 -8.30 0.01
CA TYR A 187 -13.78 -7.04 0.64
C TYR A 187 -15.14 -6.53 0.13
N ALA A 188 -15.37 -6.57 -1.18
CA ALA A 188 -16.67 -6.16 -1.74
C ALA A 188 -17.82 -7.04 -1.26
N GLY A 189 -17.56 -8.33 -1.06
CA GLY A 189 -18.52 -9.27 -0.48
C GLY A 189 -18.85 -8.95 0.98
N GLU A 190 -17.85 -8.65 1.78
CA GLU A 190 -17.98 -8.31 3.20
C GLU A 190 -18.66 -6.94 3.40
N VAL A 191 -18.32 -5.95 2.59
CA VAL A 191 -19.02 -4.64 2.59
C VAL A 191 -20.49 -4.78 2.22
N ALA A 192 -20.82 -5.66 1.27
CA ALA A 192 -22.20 -5.90 0.86
C ALA A 192 -23.02 -6.71 1.90
N GLN A 193 -22.36 -7.51 2.72
CA GLN A 193 -22.97 -8.38 3.74
C GLN A 193 -22.15 -8.31 5.03
N PRO A 194 -22.18 -7.19 5.74
CA PRO A 194 -21.39 -7.02 6.96
C PRO A 194 -21.86 -7.99 8.05
N VAL A 195 -20.91 -8.53 8.79
CA VAL A 195 -21.16 -9.33 9.99
C VAL A 195 -21.22 -8.40 11.20
N ASP A 196 -22.27 -8.52 12.01
CA ASP A 196 -22.37 -7.77 13.24
C ASP A 196 -21.48 -8.42 14.32
N PRO A 197 -20.48 -7.72 14.86
CA PRO A 197 -19.62 -8.26 15.91
C PRO A 197 -20.35 -8.56 17.22
N GLU A 198 -21.51 -7.94 17.48
CA GLU A 198 -22.32 -8.24 18.66
C GLU A 198 -23.08 -9.57 18.49
N GLU A 199 -23.42 -9.96 17.26
CA GLU A 199 -24.10 -11.23 16.96
C GLU A 199 -23.13 -12.40 16.82
N ASP A 200 -22.01 -12.22 16.08
CA ASP A 200 -20.99 -13.27 15.88
C ASP A 200 -19.58 -12.67 15.75
N TYR A 201 -18.96 -12.42 16.90
CA TYR A 201 -17.60 -11.90 16.94
C TYR A 201 -16.57 -12.82 16.25
N SER A 202 -16.78 -14.15 16.30
CA SER A 202 -15.85 -15.10 15.67
C SER A 202 -15.89 -15.00 14.14
N ALA A 203 -17.08 -14.88 13.57
CA ALA A 203 -17.26 -14.69 12.14
C ALA A 203 -16.75 -13.31 11.71
N TYR A 204 -17.06 -12.25 12.46
CA TYR A 204 -16.53 -10.90 12.23
C TYR A 204 -15.01 -10.90 12.21
N ALA A 205 -14.37 -11.40 13.27
CA ALA A 205 -12.93 -11.41 13.40
C ALA A 205 -12.19 -12.26 12.36
N ALA A 206 -12.89 -13.15 11.69
CA ALA A 206 -12.37 -14.02 10.62
C ALA A 206 -12.56 -13.43 9.21
N GLN A 207 -13.22 -12.29 9.06
CA GLN A 207 -13.34 -11.60 7.78
C GLN A 207 -11.96 -11.23 7.22
N ALA A 208 -11.86 -11.17 5.89
CA ALA A 208 -10.61 -10.81 5.21
C ALA A 208 -10.19 -9.39 5.59
N MET A 209 -11.13 -8.44 5.60
CA MET A 209 -10.87 -7.04 6.00
C MET A 209 -10.27 -6.99 7.40
N GLU A 210 -10.86 -7.66 8.39
CA GLU A 210 -10.36 -7.68 9.76
C GLU A 210 -8.98 -8.36 9.89
N THR A 211 -8.74 -9.40 9.11
CA THR A 211 -7.47 -10.12 9.12
C THR A 211 -6.35 -9.30 8.51
N ASP A 212 -6.63 -8.67 7.37
CA ASP A 212 -5.63 -7.90 6.63
C ASP A 212 -5.32 -6.57 7.34
N SER A 213 -6.33 -5.91 7.94
CA SER A 213 -6.14 -4.72 8.75
C SER A 213 -5.25 -4.99 9.97
N ARG A 214 -5.42 -6.11 10.67
CA ARG A 214 -4.53 -6.50 11.78
C ARG A 214 -3.10 -6.76 11.33
N ILE A 215 -2.91 -7.42 10.19
CA ILE A 215 -1.57 -7.67 9.63
C ILE A 215 -0.90 -6.36 9.23
N TYR A 216 -1.66 -5.47 8.59
CA TYR A 216 -1.18 -4.15 8.20
C TYR A 216 -0.76 -3.33 9.42
N ALA A 217 -1.61 -3.24 10.42
CA ALA A 217 -1.37 -2.50 11.65
C ALA A 217 -0.11 -2.96 12.36
N ALA A 218 0.00 -4.25 12.65
CA ALA A 218 1.17 -4.81 13.34
C ALA A 218 2.48 -4.58 12.56
N THR A 219 2.45 -4.72 11.22
CA THR A 219 3.62 -4.52 10.37
C THR A 219 3.99 -3.04 10.30
N GLY A 220 3.00 -2.16 10.12
CA GLY A 220 3.18 -0.71 10.04
C GLY A 220 3.68 -0.12 11.34
N ALA A 221 3.13 -0.51 12.48
CA ALA A 221 3.60 -0.05 13.78
C ALA A 221 5.09 -0.38 13.99
N GLN A 222 5.51 -1.61 13.65
CA GLN A 222 6.92 -1.98 13.71
C GLN A 222 7.79 -1.12 12.79
N GLU A 223 7.33 -0.82 11.57
CA GLU A 223 8.07 0.03 10.63
C GLU A 223 8.28 1.44 11.19
N TYR A 224 7.27 2.06 11.82
CA TYR A 224 7.43 3.37 12.46
C TYR A 224 8.53 3.35 13.52
N TYR A 225 8.54 2.34 14.40
CA TYR A 225 9.58 2.23 15.44
C TYR A 225 10.96 1.95 14.88
N ASP A 226 11.07 1.14 13.82
CA ASP A 226 12.35 0.90 13.14
C ASP A 226 12.88 2.20 12.51
N ARG A 227 12.02 3.03 11.92
CA ARG A 227 12.37 4.34 11.38
C ARG A 227 12.80 5.33 12.45
N ILE A 228 12.09 5.37 13.58
CA ILE A 228 12.47 6.19 14.75
C ILE A 228 13.84 5.76 15.26
N ALA A 229 14.07 4.47 15.46
CA ALA A 229 15.34 3.94 15.94
C ALA A 229 16.49 4.26 14.98
N ALA A 230 16.28 4.10 13.66
CA ALA A 230 17.26 4.44 12.65
C ALA A 230 17.59 5.95 12.62
N TYR A 231 16.61 6.81 12.79
CA TYR A 231 16.79 8.26 12.87
C TYR A 231 17.60 8.65 14.12
N MET A 232 17.24 8.12 15.28
CA MET A 232 17.92 8.38 16.55
C MET A 232 19.37 7.89 16.57
N ALA A 233 19.68 6.85 15.82
CA ALA A 233 21.07 6.35 15.73
C ALA A 233 21.97 7.23 14.85
N GLN A 234 21.42 8.13 14.04
CA GLN A 234 22.15 9.00 13.12
C GLN A 234 22.31 10.44 13.63
N ASN A 235 21.55 10.82 14.65
CA ASN A 235 21.50 12.16 15.23
C ASN A 235 21.77 12.14 16.75
#